data_1c387623886913a8c400239e077be346
#
_entry.id   1c387623886913a8c400239e077be346
#
_cell.length_a   1.000
_cell.length_b   1.000
_cell.length_c   1.000
_cell.angle_alpha   90.00
_cell.angle_beta   90.00
_cell.angle_gamma   90.00
#
_symmetry.space_group_name_H-M   'P 1'
#
loop_
_entity.id
_entity.type
_entity.pdbx_description
1 polymer ?
#
loop_
_entity_poly.entity_id
_entity_poly.type
_entity_poly.pdbx_seq_one_letter_code
_entity_poly.pdbx_strand_id
1 'polypeptide(L)'
;TAQQIVENCETLPMMGDWRLVIVQGLALLESGKAKDEAQESKTLCDYIGRVPPSTCLVFECETPDKRKKLCQTLMKLPGAVSFDALSDARLTQWMNQTLRPFGKKMDANTCARLAFTSGRDLTMLSGELQKLAAYVGERETITAEDVEQIATHTAECTVFAMVDALVDGQAERAFSLLNVLLESGEQRIGVLALITRQYRQMMYVKDMQESRMPQ
;
A
#
# COMPACT_ATOMS: atom_id res chain seq x y z
N THR A 1 19.39 11.07 13.65
CA THR A 1 19.72 12.51 13.50
C THR A 1 20.52 12.75 12.22
N ALA A 2 20.52 14.00 11.71
CA ALA A 2 21.28 14.40 10.52
C ALA A 2 22.78 14.11 10.67
N GLN A 3 23.32 14.36 11.87
CA GLN A 3 24.73 14.13 12.15
C GLN A 3 25.12 12.66 12.05
N GLN A 4 24.29 11.74 12.55
CA GLN A 4 24.54 10.30 12.43
C GLN A 4 24.55 9.84 10.96
N ILE A 5 23.69 10.42 10.12
CA ILE A 5 23.67 10.12 8.69
C ILE A 5 25.00 10.54 8.05
N VAL A 6 25.46 11.78 8.33
CA VAL A 6 26.74 12.30 7.86
C VAL A 6 27.90 11.40 8.29
N GLU A 7 28.01 11.09 9.58
CA GLU A 7 29.07 10.25 10.15
C GLU A 7 29.12 8.86 9.49
N ASN A 8 27.93 8.26 9.27
CA ASN A 8 27.84 6.97 8.59
C ASN A 8 28.28 7.05 7.11
N CYS A 9 27.98 8.15 6.44
CA CYS A 9 28.37 8.34 5.04
C CYS A 9 29.87 8.63 4.89
N GLU A 10 30.51 9.31 5.86
CA GLU A 10 31.94 9.63 5.86
C GLU A 10 32.81 8.42 6.25
N THR A 11 32.23 7.38 6.81
CA THR A 11 32.97 6.16 7.13
C THR A 11 33.37 5.41 5.87
N LEU A 12 34.65 5.15 5.69
CA LEU A 12 35.17 4.43 4.51
C LEU A 12 34.66 2.99 4.45
N PRO A 13 34.42 2.44 3.24
CA PRO A 13 34.12 1.03 3.07
C PRO A 13 35.31 0.16 3.52
N MET A 14 35.04 -0.90 4.33
CA MET A 14 36.12 -1.73 4.91
C MET A 14 36.44 -2.97 4.07
N MET A 15 35.46 -3.55 3.36
CA MET A 15 35.61 -4.82 2.62
C MET A 15 35.06 -4.75 1.19
N GLY A 16 34.91 -3.59 0.62
CA GLY A 16 34.38 -3.39 -0.73
C GLY A 16 34.68 -2.00 -1.25
N ASP A 17 34.32 -1.75 -2.49
CA ASP A 17 34.57 -0.46 -3.15
C ASP A 17 33.50 0.59 -2.79
N TRP A 18 32.35 0.15 -2.28
CA TRP A 18 31.19 0.97 -2.02
C TRP A 18 30.61 0.75 -0.63
N ARG A 19 30.12 1.83 -0.03
CA ARG A 19 29.32 1.82 1.18
C ARG A 19 27.88 2.19 0.86
N LEU A 20 26.93 1.37 1.28
CA LEU A 20 25.49 1.66 1.18
C LEU A 20 24.99 2.15 2.54
N VAL A 21 24.37 3.34 2.54
CA VAL A 21 23.69 3.91 3.73
C VAL A 21 22.23 4.11 3.36
N ILE A 22 21.34 3.34 4.02
CA ILE A 22 19.88 3.44 3.82
C ILE A 22 19.27 4.15 5.03
N VAL A 23 18.55 5.22 4.77
CA VAL A 23 17.86 6.03 5.78
C VAL A 23 16.35 5.81 5.63
N GLN A 24 15.74 5.13 6.61
CA GLN A 24 14.32 4.82 6.66
C GLN A 24 13.65 5.57 7.81
N GLY A 25 12.37 5.94 7.65
CA GLY A 25 11.56 6.57 8.70
C GLY A 25 12.11 7.90 9.20
N LEU A 26 12.70 8.70 8.31
CA LEU A 26 13.26 10.00 8.67
C LEU A 26 12.12 11.02 8.87
N ALA A 27 11.82 11.39 10.11
CA ALA A 27 10.77 12.35 10.46
C ALA A 27 10.89 13.71 9.74
N LEU A 28 12.12 14.07 9.30
CA LEU A 28 12.35 15.27 8.49
C LEU A 28 11.72 15.21 7.10
N LEU A 29 11.37 14.03 6.59
CA LEU A 29 10.70 13.84 5.30
C LEU A 29 9.18 13.71 5.46
N GLU A 30 8.69 13.29 6.62
CA GLU A 30 7.28 12.99 6.88
C GLU A 30 6.51 14.21 7.41
N SER A 31 5.18 14.16 7.33
CA SER A 31 4.31 15.20 7.90
C SER A 31 4.42 15.23 9.43
N GLY A 32 4.63 16.40 10.01
CA GLY A 32 4.79 16.61 11.45
C GLY A 32 5.91 17.59 11.77
N LYS A 33 6.07 17.91 13.05
CA LYS A 33 7.18 18.75 13.54
C LYS A 33 8.24 17.82 14.13
N ALA A 34 9.41 17.78 13.54
CA ALA A 34 10.58 17.18 14.16
C ALA A 34 11.29 18.20 15.06
N LYS A 35 11.90 17.71 16.14
CA LYS A 35 12.73 18.55 17.02
C LYS A 35 13.94 19.02 16.20
N ASP A 36 14.30 20.30 16.29
CA ASP A 36 15.42 20.91 15.57
C ASP A 36 15.37 20.78 14.02
N GLU A 37 14.16 20.62 13.46
CA GLU A 37 13.91 20.34 12.04
C GLU A 37 14.64 21.29 11.08
N ALA A 38 14.64 22.58 11.37
CA ALA A 38 15.25 23.58 10.49
C ALA A 38 16.76 23.41 10.38
N GLN A 39 17.44 23.13 11.48
CA GLN A 39 18.90 22.94 11.49
C GLN A 39 19.29 21.59 10.90
N GLU A 40 18.63 20.50 11.26
CA GLU A 40 18.91 19.17 10.72
C GLU A 40 18.62 19.09 9.21
N SER A 41 17.50 19.67 8.78
CA SER A 41 17.15 19.74 7.35
C SER A 41 18.18 20.55 6.56
N LYS A 42 18.68 21.67 7.10
CA LYS A 42 19.72 22.46 6.48
C LYS A 42 21.03 21.64 6.36
N THR A 43 21.45 20.99 7.43
CA THR A 43 22.66 20.16 7.46
C THR A 43 22.61 19.07 6.37
N LEU A 44 21.49 18.36 6.25
CA LEU A 44 21.34 17.34 5.20
C LEU A 44 21.28 17.93 3.79
N CYS A 45 20.56 19.02 3.59
CA CYS A 45 20.52 19.68 2.27
C CYS A 45 21.91 20.12 1.80
N ASP A 46 22.73 20.66 2.72
CA ASP A 46 24.09 21.10 2.42
C ASP A 46 25.05 19.91 2.22
N TYR A 47 24.77 18.77 2.85
CA TYR A 47 25.60 17.58 2.78
C TYR A 47 25.34 16.72 1.54
N ILE A 48 24.11 16.61 1.06
CA ILE A 48 23.71 15.74 -0.07
C ILE A 48 24.61 15.94 -1.30
N GLY A 49 25.01 17.19 -1.56
CA GLY A 49 25.94 17.50 -2.68
C GLY A 49 27.42 17.16 -2.43
N ARG A 50 27.75 16.66 -1.22
CA ARG A 50 29.14 16.37 -0.79
C ARG A 50 29.35 14.93 -0.37
N VAL A 51 28.33 14.06 -0.56
CA VAL A 51 28.45 12.63 -0.24
C VAL A 51 29.65 12.04 -0.97
N PRO A 52 30.55 11.31 -0.26
CA PRO A 52 31.72 10.71 -0.89
C PRO A 52 31.35 9.81 -2.07
N PRO A 53 32.16 9.79 -3.14
CA PRO A 53 31.87 8.96 -4.33
C PRO A 53 31.87 7.45 -4.03
N SER A 54 32.48 7.03 -2.92
CA SER A 54 32.46 5.65 -2.43
C SER A 54 31.22 5.32 -1.60
N THR A 55 30.30 6.28 -1.38
CA THR A 55 29.10 6.08 -0.57
C THR A 55 27.84 6.27 -1.41
N CYS A 56 26.96 5.27 -1.39
CA CYS A 56 25.61 5.37 -1.93
C CYS A 56 24.65 5.67 -0.77
N LEU A 57 24.11 6.90 -0.72
CA LEU A 57 23.12 7.31 0.29
C LEU A 57 21.71 7.22 -0.31
N VAL A 58 20.86 6.40 0.32
CA VAL A 58 19.47 6.16 -0.09
C VAL A 58 18.52 6.63 1.02
N PHE A 59 17.54 7.44 0.65
CA PHE A 59 16.43 7.82 1.52
C PHE A 59 15.17 7.07 1.10
N GLU A 60 14.53 6.39 2.03
CA GLU A 60 13.24 5.73 1.84
C GLU A 60 12.19 6.41 2.71
N CYS A 61 11.06 6.79 2.10
CA CYS A 61 9.97 7.46 2.79
C CYS A 61 8.63 7.06 2.17
N GLU A 62 7.71 6.54 2.98
CA GLU A 62 6.38 6.11 2.51
C GLU A 62 5.45 7.29 2.26
N THR A 63 5.48 8.30 3.13
CA THR A 63 4.56 9.45 3.11
C THR A 63 5.31 10.79 3.11
N PRO A 64 6.03 11.13 2.02
CA PRO A 64 6.86 12.32 1.98
C PRO A 64 6.01 13.61 1.98
N ASP A 65 6.33 14.55 2.86
CA ASP A 65 5.76 15.90 2.81
C ASP A 65 6.52 16.75 1.77
N LYS A 66 5.94 16.86 0.57
CA LYS A 66 6.51 17.59 -0.58
C LYS A 66 6.71 19.10 -0.31
N ARG A 67 6.17 19.64 0.79
CA ARG A 67 6.36 21.04 1.20
C ARG A 67 7.69 21.26 1.92
N LYS A 68 8.26 20.23 2.50
CA LYS A 68 9.52 20.30 3.24
C LYS A 68 10.72 20.50 2.32
N LYS A 69 11.63 21.40 2.71
CA LYS A 69 12.80 21.77 1.92
C LYS A 69 13.70 20.57 1.58
N LEU A 70 13.92 19.67 2.54
CA LEU A 70 14.72 18.46 2.33
C LEU A 70 14.08 17.56 1.25
N CYS A 71 12.78 17.32 1.34
CA CYS A 71 12.04 16.55 0.33
C CYS A 71 12.17 17.19 -1.07
N GLN A 72 11.98 18.51 -1.17
CA GLN A 72 12.14 19.24 -2.43
C GLN A 72 13.57 19.15 -3.00
N THR A 73 14.57 19.13 -2.14
CA THR A 73 15.97 18.98 -2.55
C THR A 73 16.24 17.58 -3.10
N LEU A 74 15.78 16.54 -2.38
CA LEU A 74 15.91 15.15 -2.81
C LEU A 74 15.17 14.86 -4.11
N MET A 75 13.96 15.36 -4.27
CA MET A 75 13.13 15.18 -5.48
C MET A 75 13.74 15.81 -6.75
N LYS A 76 14.70 16.72 -6.62
CA LYS A 76 15.45 17.30 -7.76
C LYS A 76 16.64 16.46 -8.21
N LEU A 77 17.03 15.47 -7.44
CA LEU A 77 18.13 14.59 -7.78
C LEU A 77 17.75 13.62 -8.90
N PRO A 78 18.66 13.27 -9.81
CA PRO A 78 18.37 12.34 -10.91
C PRO A 78 17.97 10.94 -10.44
N GLY A 79 18.33 10.56 -9.21
CA GLY A 79 17.99 9.28 -8.59
C GLY A 79 16.67 9.26 -7.80
N ALA A 80 15.91 10.36 -7.79
CA ALA A 80 14.63 10.40 -7.09
C ALA A 80 13.55 9.64 -7.87
N VAL A 81 12.93 8.66 -7.24
CA VAL A 81 11.86 7.84 -7.82
C VAL A 81 10.65 7.87 -6.90
N SER A 82 9.46 8.12 -7.47
CA SER A 82 8.18 8.06 -6.77
C SER A 82 7.42 6.80 -7.17
N PHE A 83 7.02 6.01 -6.17
CA PHE A 83 6.20 4.81 -6.35
C PHE A 83 4.78 5.11 -5.87
N ASP A 84 4.02 5.82 -6.69
CA ASP A 84 2.63 6.14 -6.39
C ASP A 84 1.72 4.91 -6.60
N ALA A 85 0.62 4.83 -5.84
CA ALA A 85 -0.37 3.79 -6.02
C ALA A 85 -0.91 3.81 -7.47
N LEU A 86 -1.04 2.63 -8.06
CA LEU A 86 -1.55 2.50 -9.43
C LEU A 86 -3.02 2.92 -9.51
N SER A 87 -3.37 3.69 -10.55
CA SER A 87 -4.77 3.90 -10.92
C SER A 87 -5.42 2.58 -11.37
N ASP A 88 -6.76 2.50 -11.37
CA ASP A 88 -7.48 1.27 -11.73
C ASP A 88 -7.10 0.76 -13.12
N ALA A 89 -6.98 1.64 -14.11
CA ALA A 89 -6.55 1.27 -15.46
C ALA A 89 -5.12 0.71 -15.49
N ARG A 90 -4.19 1.33 -14.75
CA ARG A 90 -2.81 0.84 -14.65
C ARG A 90 -2.71 -0.45 -13.85
N LEU A 91 -3.53 -0.61 -12.81
CA LEU A 91 -3.60 -1.84 -12.02
C LEU A 91 -4.09 -3.01 -12.87
N THR A 92 -5.17 -2.80 -13.64
CA THR A 92 -5.67 -3.79 -14.60
C THR A 92 -4.62 -4.20 -15.63
N GLN A 93 -3.90 -3.22 -16.17
CA GLN A 93 -2.81 -3.48 -17.12
C GLN A 93 -1.68 -4.28 -16.45
N TRP A 94 -1.28 -3.91 -15.25
CA TRP A 94 -0.24 -4.59 -14.49
C TRP A 94 -0.62 -6.03 -14.16
N MET A 95 -1.87 -6.29 -13.72
CA MET A 95 -2.37 -7.65 -13.45
C MET A 95 -2.28 -8.54 -14.70
N ASN A 96 -2.73 -8.04 -15.85
CA ASN A 96 -2.66 -8.79 -17.10
C ASN A 96 -1.21 -8.99 -17.60
N GLN A 97 -0.31 -8.03 -17.38
CA GLN A 97 1.12 -8.21 -17.64
C GLN A 97 1.73 -9.30 -16.75
N THR A 98 1.35 -9.34 -15.47
CA THR A 98 1.79 -10.37 -14.52
C THR A 98 1.25 -11.76 -14.86
N LEU A 99 0.05 -11.86 -15.44
CA LEU A 99 -0.56 -13.12 -15.88
C LEU A 99 -0.02 -13.63 -17.23
N ARG A 100 0.56 -12.75 -18.06
CA ARG A 100 1.03 -13.09 -19.39
C ARG A 100 2.02 -14.27 -19.46
N PRO A 101 3.01 -14.40 -18.55
CA PRO A 101 3.91 -15.55 -18.54
C PRO A 101 3.21 -16.89 -18.30
N PHE A 102 2.05 -16.88 -17.66
CA PHE A 102 1.22 -18.06 -17.41
C PHE A 102 0.22 -18.33 -18.54
N GLY A 103 0.20 -17.54 -19.62
CA GLY A 103 -0.77 -17.64 -20.70
C GLY A 103 -2.20 -17.31 -20.26
N LYS A 104 -2.37 -16.49 -19.20
CA LYS A 104 -3.67 -16.14 -18.61
C LYS A 104 -4.03 -14.68 -18.82
N LYS A 105 -5.34 -14.39 -18.76
CA LYS A 105 -5.88 -13.04 -18.83
C LYS A 105 -7.13 -12.89 -17.96
N MET A 106 -7.41 -11.64 -17.56
CA MET A 106 -8.64 -11.22 -16.88
C MET A 106 -9.23 -10.00 -17.57
N ASP A 107 -10.55 -9.88 -17.56
CA ASP A 107 -11.22 -8.64 -17.92
C ASP A 107 -11.12 -7.57 -16.83
N ALA A 108 -11.52 -6.33 -17.15
CA ALA A 108 -11.41 -5.21 -16.21
C ALA A 108 -12.28 -5.41 -14.94
N ASN A 109 -13.44 -6.04 -15.08
CA ASN A 109 -14.35 -6.30 -13.97
C ASN A 109 -13.76 -7.35 -13.01
N THR A 110 -13.20 -8.42 -13.53
CA THR A 110 -12.51 -9.46 -12.74
C THR A 110 -11.28 -8.88 -12.03
N CYS A 111 -10.50 -8.01 -12.69
CA CYS A 111 -9.39 -7.30 -12.06
C CYS A 111 -9.86 -6.39 -10.91
N ALA A 112 -10.94 -5.63 -11.11
CA ALA A 112 -11.52 -4.79 -10.07
C ALA A 112 -12.04 -5.64 -8.89
N ARG A 113 -12.66 -6.79 -9.17
CA ARG A 113 -13.12 -7.73 -8.14
C ARG A 113 -11.95 -8.26 -7.32
N LEU A 114 -10.86 -8.69 -7.95
CA LEU A 114 -9.66 -9.15 -7.24
C LEU A 114 -9.05 -8.05 -6.37
N ALA A 115 -8.93 -6.82 -6.90
CA ALA A 115 -8.42 -5.69 -6.14
C ALA A 115 -9.31 -5.32 -4.94
N PHE A 116 -10.62 -5.48 -5.06
CA PHE A 116 -11.56 -5.30 -3.96
C PHE A 116 -11.43 -6.41 -2.90
N THR A 117 -11.32 -7.66 -3.34
CA THR A 117 -11.28 -8.84 -2.46
C THR A 117 -9.96 -8.93 -1.69
N SER A 118 -8.83 -8.81 -2.40
CA SER A 118 -7.49 -9.06 -1.84
C SER A 118 -6.69 -7.78 -1.56
N GLY A 119 -7.28 -6.60 -1.79
CA GLY A 119 -6.60 -5.32 -1.63
C GLY A 119 -5.77 -4.92 -2.85
N ARG A 120 -5.02 -3.83 -2.70
CA ARG A 120 -4.27 -3.19 -3.81
C ARG A 120 -2.75 -3.29 -3.65
N ASP A 121 -2.27 -4.03 -2.66
CA ASP A 121 -0.84 -4.29 -2.51
C ASP A 121 -0.35 -5.20 -3.64
N LEU A 122 0.67 -4.75 -4.38
CA LEU A 122 1.13 -5.45 -5.57
C LEU A 122 1.82 -6.78 -5.25
N THR A 123 2.44 -6.90 -4.07
CA THR A 123 3.08 -8.13 -3.63
C THR A 123 2.03 -9.19 -3.33
N MET A 124 1.00 -8.81 -2.58
CA MET A 124 -0.15 -9.68 -2.29
C MET A 124 -0.88 -10.07 -3.57
N LEU A 125 -1.19 -9.10 -4.43
CA LEU A 125 -1.84 -9.36 -5.72
C LEU A 125 -1.01 -10.27 -6.63
N SER A 126 0.31 -10.16 -6.63
CA SER A 126 1.17 -11.07 -7.40
C SER A 126 1.02 -12.52 -6.94
N GLY A 127 0.95 -12.75 -5.64
CA GLY A 127 0.68 -14.09 -5.07
C GLY A 127 -0.71 -14.62 -5.45
N GLU A 128 -1.75 -13.76 -5.35
CA GLU A 128 -3.11 -14.13 -5.74
C GLU A 128 -3.23 -14.45 -7.23
N LEU A 129 -2.57 -13.68 -8.10
CA LEU A 129 -2.55 -13.93 -9.54
C LEU A 129 -1.88 -15.27 -9.89
N GLN A 130 -0.78 -15.63 -9.23
CA GLN A 130 -0.12 -16.93 -9.40
C GLN A 130 -1.03 -18.08 -8.95
N LYS A 131 -1.67 -17.93 -7.80
CA LYS A 131 -2.63 -18.89 -7.26
C LYS A 131 -3.82 -19.11 -8.19
N LEU A 132 -4.42 -18.02 -8.68
CA LEU A 132 -5.51 -18.08 -9.66
C LEU A 132 -5.07 -18.71 -11.00
N ALA A 133 -3.87 -18.36 -11.50
CA ALA A 133 -3.34 -18.94 -12.73
C ALA A 133 -3.16 -20.47 -12.61
N ALA A 134 -2.70 -20.95 -11.46
CA ALA A 134 -2.58 -22.39 -11.18
C ALA A 134 -3.94 -23.06 -11.05
N TYR A 135 -4.90 -22.41 -10.37
CA TYR A 135 -6.25 -22.94 -10.16
C TYR A 135 -7.03 -23.19 -11.46
N VAL A 136 -6.98 -22.25 -12.40
CA VAL A 136 -7.76 -22.37 -13.66
C VAL A 136 -7.18 -23.40 -14.63
N GLY A 137 -6.01 -23.97 -14.36
CA GLY A 137 -5.39 -25.02 -15.15
C GLY A 137 -5.20 -24.61 -16.62
N GLU A 138 -5.79 -25.35 -17.56
CA GLU A 138 -5.64 -25.10 -18.99
C GLU A 138 -6.48 -23.91 -19.53
N ARG A 139 -7.45 -23.43 -18.77
CA ARG A 139 -8.27 -22.28 -19.19
C ARG A 139 -7.44 -21.02 -19.31
N GLU A 140 -7.58 -20.28 -20.42
CA GLU A 140 -6.87 -19.02 -20.66
C GLU A 140 -7.45 -17.86 -19.83
N THR A 141 -8.77 -17.86 -19.61
CA THR A 141 -9.47 -16.74 -18.94
C THR A 141 -9.78 -17.08 -17.49
N ILE A 142 -9.41 -16.19 -16.58
CA ILE A 142 -9.80 -16.19 -15.17
C ILE A 142 -11.06 -15.38 -15.04
N THR A 143 -12.07 -15.91 -14.34
CA THR A 143 -13.40 -15.30 -14.16
C THR A 143 -13.57 -14.71 -12.76
N ALA A 144 -14.64 -13.92 -12.57
CA ALA A 144 -14.97 -13.37 -11.24
C ALA A 144 -15.34 -14.50 -10.25
N GLU A 145 -15.93 -15.60 -10.72
CA GLU A 145 -16.25 -16.77 -9.90
C GLU A 145 -14.97 -17.45 -9.38
N ASP A 146 -13.92 -17.54 -10.21
CA ASP A 146 -12.63 -18.08 -9.77
C ASP A 146 -12.02 -17.23 -8.67
N VAL A 147 -12.13 -15.89 -8.79
CA VAL A 147 -11.68 -14.95 -7.76
C VAL A 147 -12.44 -15.16 -6.45
N GLU A 148 -13.76 -15.31 -6.51
CA GLU A 148 -14.58 -15.52 -5.30
C GLU A 148 -14.25 -16.83 -4.57
N GLN A 149 -13.88 -17.86 -5.31
CA GLN A 149 -13.56 -19.18 -4.74
C GLN A 149 -12.16 -19.27 -4.15
N ILE A 150 -11.19 -18.59 -4.75
CA ILE A 150 -9.76 -18.83 -4.46
C ILE A 150 -9.06 -17.64 -3.81
N ALA A 151 -9.49 -16.40 -4.13
CA ALA A 151 -8.77 -15.24 -3.64
C ALA A 151 -8.90 -15.07 -2.12
N THR A 152 -7.80 -14.71 -1.49
CA THR A 152 -7.77 -14.38 -0.07
C THR A 152 -8.51 -13.06 0.17
N HIS A 153 -9.48 -13.08 1.07
CA HIS A 153 -10.24 -11.88 1.43
C HIS A 153 -9.47 -11.05 2.47
N THR A 154 -9.38 -9.75 2.24
CA THR A 154 -8.89 -8.83 3.26
C THR A 154 -9.90 -8.72 4.40
N ALA A 155 -9.41 -8.32 5.59
CA ALA A 155 -10.30 -8.03 6.72
C ALA A 155 -11.36 -6.98 6.36
N GLU A 156 -11.01 -5.98 5.57
CA GLU A 156 -11.95 -4.96 5.09
C GLU A 156 -13.03 -5.57 4.21
N CYS A 157 -12.69 -6.41 3.23
CA CYS A 157 -13.65 -7.09 2.37
C CYS A 157 -14.58 -8.00 3.19
N THR A 158 -14.04 -8.73 4.16
CA THR A 158 -14.83 -9.60 5.04
C THR A 158 -15.79 -8.79 5.92
N VAL A 159 -15.36 -7.61 6.43
CA VAL A 159 -16.25 -6.69 7.19
C VAL A 159 -17.35 -6.15 6.28
N PHE A 160 -17.09 -5.80 5.03
CA PHE A 160 -18.14 -5.40 4.09
C PHE A 160 -19.19 -6.49 3.94
N ALA A 161 -18.75 -7.73 3.63
CA ALA A 161 -19.68 -8.86 3.49
C ALA A 161 -20.47 -9.16 4.78
N MET A 162 -19.84 -8.95 5.94
CA MET A 162 -20.50 -9.12 7.25
C MET A 162 -21.56 -8.03 7.49
N VAL A 163 -21.27 -6.77 7.17
CA VAL A 163 -22.24 -5.67 7.32
C VAL A 163 -23.40 -5.86 6.36
N ASP A 164 -23.16 -6.28 5.12
CA ASP A 164 -24.22 -6.60 4.15
C ASP A 164 -25.13 -7.73 4.70
N ALA A 165 -24.55 -8.80 5.24
CA ALA A 165 -25.30 -9.88 5.85
C ALA A 165 -26.14 -9.41 7.05
N LEU A 166 -25.65 -8.44 7.86
CA LEU A 166 -26.41 -7.84 8.95
C LEU A 166 -27.60 -7.01 8.45
N VAL A 167 -27.38 -6.21 7.38
CA VAL A 167 -28.46 -5.40 6.77
C VAL A 167 -29.54 -6.28 6.17
N ASP A 168 -29.15 -7.41 5.56
CA ASP A 168 -30.06 -8.39 4.97
C ASP A 168 -30.74 -9.32 6.01
N GLY A 169 -30.44 -9.16 7.31
CA GLY A 169 -30.99 -9.99 8.38
C GLY A 169 -30.43 -11.41 8.45
N GLN A 170 -29.29 -11.69 7.75
CA GLN A 170 -28.63 -12.99 7.70
C GLN A 170 -27.66 -13.16 8.89
N ALA A 171 -28.21 -13.28 10.11
CA ALA A 171 -27.42 -13.29 11.34
C ALA A 171 -26.36 -14.41 11.38
N GLU A 172 -26.72 -15.63 10.98
CA GLU A 172 -25.79 -16.78 10.96
C GLU A 172 -24.58 -16.53 10.06
N ARG A 173 -24.80 -15.96 8.87
CA ARG A 173 -23.74 -15.58 7.94
C ARG A 173 -22.85 -14.48 8.51
N ALA A 174 -23.44 -13.48 9.16
CA ALA A 174 -22.67 -12.41 9.80
C ALA A 174 -21.79 -12.94 10.94
N PHE A 175 -22.29 -13.87 11.77
CA PHE A 175 -21.48 -14.51 12.80
C PHE A 175 -20.37 -15.39 12.23
N SER A 176 -20.64 -16.13 11.15
CA SER A 176 -19.60 -16.91 10.47
C SER A 176 -18.44 -16.03 9.97
N LEU A 177 -18.74 -14.90 9.33
CA LEU A 177 -17.76 -13.94 8.85
C LEU A 177 -16.98 -13.27 10.01
N LEU A 178 -17.65 -12.97 11.12
CA LEU A 178 -16.99 -12.47 12.33
C LEU A 178 -15.97 -13.50 12.87
N ASN A 179 -16.35 -14.77 12.94
CA ASN A 179 -15.43 -15.83 13.38
C ASN A 179 -14.20 -15.94 12.45
N VAL A 180 -14.40 -15.86 11.12
CA VAL A 180 -13.29 -15.85 10.16
C VAL A 180 -12.32 -14.69 10.44
N LEU A 181 -12.82 -13.48 10.74
CA LEU A 181 -11.98 -12.32 11.09
C LEU A 181 -11.20 -12.56 12.39
N LEU A 182 -11.81 -13.16 13.39
CA LEU A 182 -11.14 -13.44 14.68
C LEU A 182 -10.12 -14.58 14.57
N GLU A 183 -10.39 -15.60 13.76
CA GLU A 183 -9.49 -16.73 13.49
C GLU A 183 -8.29 -16.32 12.63
N SER A 184 -8.46 -15.33 11.75
CA SER A 184 -7.34 -14.77 10.96
C SER A 184 -6.36 -13.92 11.77
N GLY A 185 -6.61 -13.75 13.09
CA GLY A 185 -5.75 -13.02 14.01
C GLY A 185 -6.05 -11.53 14.11
N GLU A 186 -7.15 -11.08 13.51
CA GLU A 186 -7.59 -9.68 13.64
C GLU A 186 -7.94 -9.34 15.09
N GLN A 187 -7.45 -8.21 15.56
CA GLN A 187 -7.75 -7.76 16.91
C GLN A 187 -9.22 -7.31 17.01
N ARG A 188 -9.93 -7.72 18.05
CA ARG A 188 -11.36 -7.37 18.27
C ARG A 188 -11.65 -5.88 18.18
N ILE A 189 -10.72 -5.05 18.70
CA ILE A 189 -10.83 -3.57 18.63
C ILE A 189 -10.69 -3.10 17.18
N GLY A 190 -9.77 -3.71 16.42
CA GLY A 190 -9.59 -3.43 14.98
C GLY A 190 -10.86 -3.76 14.19
N VAL A 191 -11.44 -4.93 14.41
CA VAL A 191 -12.71 -5.34 13.77
C VAL A 191 -13.84 -4.36 14.11
N LEU A 192 -13.97 -3.95 15.37
CA LEU A 192 -14.96 -2.97 15.78
C LEU A 192 -14.75 -1.60 15.12
N ALA A 193 -13.49 -1.17 14.97
CA ALA A 193 -13.16 0.08 14.28
C ALA A 193 -13.53 0.02 12.79
N LEU A 194 -13.30 -1.12 12.11
CA LEU A 194 -13.67 -1.34 10.71
C LEU A 194 -15.20 -1.31 10.55
N ILE A 195 -15.94 -2.00 11.41
CA ILE A 195 -17.42 -1.99 11.42
C ILE A 195 -17.93 -0.55 11.60
N THR A 196 -17.40 0.16 12.60
CA THR A 196 -17.79 1.54 12.89
C THR A 196 -17.52 2.46 11.70
N ARG A 197 -16.37 2.30 11.05
CA ARG A 197 -16.01 3.04 9.84
C ARG A 197 -17.01 2.79 8.72
N GLN A 198 -17.39 1.52 8.50
CA GLN A 198 -18.33 1.14 7.46
C GLN A 198 -19.72 1.75 7.67
N TYR A 199 -20.28 1.63 8.87
CA TYR A 199 -21.57 2.25 9.17
C TYR A 199 -21.53 3.77 9.04
N ARG A 200 -20.44 4.41 9.45
CA ARG A 200 -20.27 5.86 9.29
C ARG A 200 -20.24 6.27 7.82
N GLN A 201 -19.58 5.51 6.96
CA GLN A 201 -19.56 5.76 5.51
C GLN A 201 -20.97 5.61 4.91
N MET A 202 -21.71 4.58 5.28
CA MET A 202 -23.10 4.39 4.85
C MET A 202 -24.00 5.56 5.28
N MET A 203 -23.84 6.03 6.52
CA MET A 203 -24.58 7.21 7.01
C MET A 203 -24.25 8.47 6.20
N TYR A 204 -22.98 8.71 5.89
CA TYR A 204 -22.58 9.85 5.06
C TYR A 204 -23.17 9.77 3.65
N VAL A 205 -23.11 8.60 3.01
CA VAL A 205 -23.70 8.42 1.67
C VAL A 205 -25.21 8.67 1.71
N LYS A 206 -25.90 8.17 2.73
CA LYS A 206 -27.34 8.42 2.90
C LYS A 206 -27.66 9.91 3.08
N ASP A 207 -26.91 10.59 3.95
CA ASP A 207 -27.07 12.03 4.19
C ASP A 207 -26.82 12.87 2.93
N MET A 208 -25.78 12.52 2.13
CA MET A 208 -25.51 13.15 0.84
C MET A 208 -26.63 12.93 -0.17
N GLN A 209 -27.23 11.74 -0.21
CA GLN A 209 -28.36 11.44 -1.08
C GLN A 209 -29.62 12.25 -0.66
N GLU A 210 -29.91 12.34 0.63
CA GLU A 210 -31.04 13.11 1.18
C GLU A 210 -30.84 14.63 0.98
N SER A 211 -29.59 15.11 1.14
CA SER A 211 -29.23 16.53 0.96
C SER A 211 -29.08 16.97 -0.49
N ARG A 212 -29.23 16.08 -1.47
CA ARG A 212 -29.01 16.32 -2.92
C ARG A 212 -27.63 16.96 -3.25
N MET A 213 -26.62 16.69 -2.44
CA MET A 213 -25.27 17.14 -2.77
C MET A 213 -24.69 16.30 -3.92
N PRO A 214 -23.90 16.91 -4.84
CA PRO A 214 -23.22 16.14 -5.89
C PRO A 214 -22.22 15.17 -5.27
N GLN A 215 -22.12 14.00 -5.88
CA GLN A 215 -21.19 12.92 -5.51
C GLN A 215 -19.74 13.30 -5.76
#